data_46f2a620359eb52de39b8e3c7024c035
#
_entry.id   46f2a620359eb52de39b8e3c7024c035
#
_cell.length_a   1.000
_cell.length_b   1.000
_cell.length_c   1.000
_cell.angle_alpha   90.00
_cell.angle_beta   90.00
_cell.angle_gamma   90.00
#
_symmetry.space_group_name_H-M   'P 1'
#
loop_
_entity.id
_entity.type
_entity.pdbx_description
1 polymer ?
#
loop_
_entity_poly.entity_id
_entity_poly.type
_entity_poly.pdbx_seq_one_letter_code
_entity_poly.pdbx_strand_id
1 'polypeptide(L)'
;MKMRNYIIVGLSFFFILFASGFFFVVDQTKQVIVLQFGEPRAVHQSPGLKFKLPFIQNVVYYDSRVLNLDPAQEEVILRDQKRIVVDSIVRYMIKDPLKFFQTTRTELALNDRLGRIVNSSVRGVIAQYQLNDLLSDDRDNIMA
;
A
#
# COMPACT_ATOMS: atom_id res chain seq x y z
N MET A 1 26.24 -44.71 -24.51
CA MET A 1 26.64 -43.99 -23.27
C MET A 1 26.42 -42.46 -23.32
N LYS A 2 26.62 -41.77 -24.43
CA LYS A 2 26.50 -40.29 -24.53
C LYS A 2 25.06 -39.79 -24.34
N MET A 3 24.05 -40.47 -24.90
CA MET A 3 22.64 -40.02 -24.84
C MET A 3 22.06 -40.03 -23.41
N ARG A 4 22.45 -41.01 -22.57
CA ARG A 4 22.06 -41.10 -21.16
C ARG A 4 22.58 -39.89 -20.34
N ASN A 5 23.79 -39.40 -20.64
CA ASN A 5 24.38 -38.24 -19.98
C ASN A 5 23.65 -36.94 -20.37
N TYR A 6 23.24 -36.78 -21.62
CA TYR A 6 22.42 -35.60 -22.03
C TYR A 6 21.05 -35.58 -21.38
N ILE A 7 20.43 -36.76 -21.21
CA ILE A 7 19.13 -36.88 -20.51
C ILE A 7 19.30 -36.51 -19.02
N ILE A 8 20.36 -36.98 -18.37
CA ILE A 8 20.65 -36.63 -16.95
C ILE A 8 20.92 -35.13 -16.78
N VAL A 9 21.71 -34.52 -17.68
CA VAL A 9 21.98 -33.08 -17.67
C VAL A 9 20.71 -32.27 -17.90
N GLY A 10 19.86 -32.67 -18.86
CA GLY A 10 18.58 -32.01 -19.11
C GLY A 10 17.63 -32.14 -17.94
N LEU A 11 17.54 -33.30 -17.29
CA LEU A 11 16.71 -33.54 -16.12
C LEU A 11 17.22 -32.70 -14.90
N SER A 12 18.54 -32.66 -14.72
CA SER A 12 19.15 -31.84 -13.66
C SER A 12 18.89 -30.35 -13.86
N PHE A 13 19.03 -29.87 -15.09
CA PHE A 13 18.75 -28.49 -15.43
C PHE A 13 17.25 -28.14 -15.22
N PHE A 14 16.35 -29.00 -15.62
CA PHE A 14 14.92 -28.86 -15.38
C PHE A 14 14.60 -28.82 -13.89
N PHE A 15 15.23 -29.67 -13.08
CA PHE A 15 15.03 -29.70 -11.64
C PHE A 15 15.54 -28.44 -10.95
N ILE A 16 16.65 -27.85 -11.39
CA ILE A 16 17.18 -26.59 -10.87
C ILE A 16 16.23 -25.43 -11.20
N LEU A 17 15.73 -25.34 -12.43
CA LEU A 17 14.75 -24.32 -12.82
C LEU A 17 13.45 -24.47 -12.02
N PHE A 18 13.01 -25.69 -11.82
CA PHE A 18 11.82 -25.97 -11.01
C PHE A 18 12.02 -25.56 -9.55
N ALA A 19 13.18 -25.88 -8.98
CA ALA A 19 13.53 -25.53 -7.60
C ALA A 19 13.61 -24.00 -7.36
N SER A 20 14.01 -23.23 -8.36
CA SER A 20 14.10 -21.76 -8.24
C SER A 20 12.74 -21.07 -8.04
N GLY A 21 11.66 -21.69 -8.48
CA GLY A 21 10.29 -21.18 -8.31
C GLY A 21 9.73 -21.28 -6.89
N PHE A 22 10.36 -22.05 -6.01
CA PHE A 22 9.89 -22.25 -4.63
C PHE A 22 10.30 -21.15 -3.65
N PHE A 23 11.30 -20.36 -4.01
CA PHE A 23 11.84 -19.34 -3.11
C PHE A 23 11.48 -17.94 -3.58
N PHE A 24 11.24 -17.05 -2.61
CA PHE A 24 11.11 -15.63 -2.84
C PHE A 24 11.76 -14.83 -1.72
N VAL A 25 12.19 -13.63 -2.02
CA VAL A 25 12.86 -12.75 -1.06
C VAL A 25 11.89 -11.66 -0.63
N VAL A 26 11.81 -11.43 0.67
CA VAL A 26 11.10 -10.30 1.27
C VAL A 26 12.13 -9.25 1.66
N ASP A 27 12.04 -8.08 1.06
CA ASP A 27 12.86 -6.92 1.39
C ASP A 27 12.46 -6.34 2.76
N GLN A 28 13.38 -5.62 3.43
CA GLN A 28 13.12 -4.93 4.70
C GLN A 28 12.06 -3.84 4.59
N THR A 29 11.88 -3.26 3.41
CA THR A 29 10.90 -2.21 3.12
C THR A 29 9.54 -2.75 2.74
N LYS A 30 9.40 -4.07 2.60
CA LYS A 30 8.18 -4.72 2.09
C LYS A 30 7.64 -5.74 3.07
N GLN A 31 6.35 -5.88 3.04
CA GLN A 31 5.58 -6.95 3.68
C GLN A 31 4.81 -7.72 2.60
N VAL A 32 4.58 -8.99 2.84
CA VAL A 32 4.13 -9.90 1.81
C VAL A 32 2.95 -10.72 2.30
N ILE A 33 1.96 -10.86 1.42
CA ILE A 33 0.87 -11.83 1.58
C ILE A 33 1.05 -12.93 0.54
N VAL A 34 1.02 -14.16 1.00
CA VAL A 34 0.97 -15.33 0.14
C VAL A 34 -0.49 -15.72 -0.06
N LEU A 35 -0.94 -15.62 -1.30
CA LEU A 35 -2.29 -16.00 -1.71
C LEU A 35 -2.26 -17.41 -2.29
N GLN A 36 -3.23 -18.23 -1.91
CA GLN A 36 -3.49 -19.54 -2.49
C GLN A 36 -4.88 -19.53 -3.11
N PHE A 37 -4.97 -19.67 -4.43
CA PHE A 37 -6.23 -19.55 -5.19
C PHE A 37 -6.99 -18.24 -4.92
N GLY A 38 -6.26 -17.16 -4.64
CA GLY A 38 -6.84 -15.84 -4.35
C GLY A 38 -7.17 -15.59 -2.87
N GLU A 39 -7.04 -16.59 -2.01
CA GLU A 39 -7.25 -16.46 -0.56
C GLU A 39 -5.93 -16.23 0.18
N PRO A 40 -5.88 -15.32 1.17
CA PRO A 40 -4.69 -15.08 1.98
C PRO A 40 -4.41 -16.29 2.89
N ARG A 41 -3.25 -16.91 2.70
CA ARG A 41 -2.84 -18.12 3.45
C ARG A 41 -1.77 -17.82 4.49
N ALA A 42 -0.84 -16.95 4.16
CA ALA A 42 0.25 -16.57 5.04
C ALA A 42 0.63 -15.10 4.85
N VAL A 43 1.08 -14.47 5.93
CA VAL A 43 1.59 -13.10 5.95
C VAL A 43 3.02 -13.11 6.46
N HIS A 44 3.93 -12.50 5.71
CA HIS A 44 5.33 -12.37 6.09
C HIS A 44 5.70 -10.89 6.18
N GLN A 45 5.93 -10.43 7.42
CA GLN A 45 6.38 -9.07 7.72
C GLN A 45 7.89 -9.00 7.99
N SER A 46 8.52 -10.17 8.24
CA SER A 46 9.95 -10.24 8.45
C SER A 46 10.69 -10.42 7.12
N PRO A 47 11.77 -9.63 6.90
CA PRO A 47 12.61 -9.77 5.72
C PRO A 47 13.33 -11.13 5.69
N GLY A 48 13.74 -11.52 4.52
CA GLY A 48 14.53 -12.73 4.29
C GLY A 48 13.96 -13.64 3.21
N LEU A 49 14.60 -14.80 3.07
CA LEU A 49 14.21 -15.83 2.13
C LEU A 49 13.00 -16.60 2.67
N LYS A 50 11.97 -16.71 1.87
CA LYS A 50 10.72 -17.43 2.21
C LYS A 50 10.42 -18.46 1.14
N PHE A 51 9.61 -19.45 1.53
CA PHE A 51 9.19 -20.54 0.66
C PHE A 51 7.75 -20.34 0.20
N LYS A 52 7.47 -20.62 -1.07
CA LYS A 52 6.13 -20.69 -1.64
C LYS A 52 5.97 -21.89 -2.53
N LEU A 53 4.75 -22.35 -2.73
CA LEU A 53 4.43 -23.38 -3.72
C LEU A 53 4.23 -22.70 -5.09
N PRO A 54 5.12 -22.98 -6.09
CA PRO A 54 4.94 -22.45 -7.42
C PRO A 54 3.62 -22.98 -8.00
N PHE A 55 3.03 -22.24 -8.96
CA PHE A 55 1.77 -22.51 -9.65
C PHE A 55 0.49 -22.41 -8.80
N ILE A 56 0.55 -22.64 -7.49
CA ILE A 56 -0.61 -22.64 -6.60
C ILE A 56 -0.67 -21.35 -5.77
N GLN A 57 0.50 -20.82 -5.39
CA GLN A 57 0.63 -19.66 -4.53
C GLN A 57 1.17 -18.44 -5.29
N ASN A 58 0.46 -17.34 -5.18
CA ASN A 58 0.88 -16.03 -5.64
C ASN A 58 1.32 -15.15 -4.46
N VAL A 59 2.30 -14.29 -4.70
CA VAL A 59 2.87 -13.40 -3.69
C VAL A 59 2.52 -11.98 -4.04
N VAL A 60 1.90 -11.27 -3.09
CA VAL A 60 1.58 -9.84 -3.21
C VAL A 60 2.44 -9.06 -2.23
N TYR A 61 3.14 -8.05 -2.73
CA TYR A 61 4.02 -7.20 -1.96
C TYR A 61 3.33 -5.87 -1.64
N TYR A 62 3.46 -5.44 -0.40
CA TYR A 62 3.03 -4.12 0.06
C TYR A 62 4.22 -3.39 0.69
N ASP A 63 4.26 -2.08 0.54
CA ASP A 63 5.28 -1.26 1.19
C ASP A 63 4.96 -1.15 2.69
N SER A 64 5.99 -1.36 3.54
CA SER A 64 5.88 -1.24 5.00
C SER A 64 6.30 0.12 5.53
N ARG A 65 6.81 0.99 4.65
CA ARG A 65 7.23 2.35 4.98
C ARG A 65 6.04 3.29 5.10
N VAL A 66 6.31 4.47 5.62
CA VAL A 66 5.36 5.59 5.57
C VAL A 66 5.25 6.06 4.12
N LEU A 67 4.03 6.02 3.60
CA LEU A 67 3.69 6.48 2.26
C LEU A 67 3.05 7.86 2.35
N ASN A 68 3.26 8.66 1.31
CA ASN A 68 2.61 9.95 1.18
C ASN A 68 1.43 9.83 0.21
N LEU A 69 0.32 10.44 0.59
CA LEU A 69 -0.81 10.65 -0.28
C LEU A 69 -1.00 12.15 -0.44
N ASP A 70 -1.07 12.60 -1.66
CA ASP A 70 -1.35 13.96 -2.07
C ASP A 70 -2.73 13.98 -2.75
N PRO A 71 -3.81 14.24 -1.98
CA PRO A 71 -5.15 14.34 -2.56
C PRO A 71 -5.25 15.55 -3.48
N ALA A 72 -6.19 15.52 -4.42
CA ALA A 72 -6.47 16.68 -5.24
C ALA A 72 -6.84 17.90 -4.37
N GLN A 73 -6.34 19.07 -4.77
CA GLN A 73 -6.66 20.33 -4.12
C GLN A 73 -8.16 20.54 -4.07
N GLU A 74 -8.65 21.03 -2.95
CA GLU A 74 -10.08 21.22 -2.70
C GLU A 74 -10.39 22.71 -2.55
N GLU A 75 -11.39 23.20 -3.30
CA GLU A 75 -11.92 24.55 -3.12
C GLU A 75 -13.00 24.53 -2.02
N VAL A 76 -12.77 25.27 -0.96
CA VAL A 76 -13.68 25.35 0.19
C VAL A 76 -14.23 26.77 0.32
N ILE A 77 -15.55 26.88 0.55
CA ILE A 77 -16.22 28.15 0.86
C ILE A 77 -16.29 28.28 2.38
N LEU A 78 -15.68 29.34 2.90
CA LEU A 78 -15.66 29.66 4.31
C LEU A 78 -17.01 30.25 4.77
N ARG A 79 -17.17 30.37 6.09
CA ARG A 79 -18.36 30.94 6.70
C ARG A 79 -18.63 32.38 6.27
N ASP A 80 -17.59 33.16 5.96
CA ASP A 80 -17.65 34.52 5.46
C ASP A 80 -17.82 34.65 3.94
N GLN A 81 -18.20 33.51 3.27
CA GLN A 81 -18.41 33.39 1.83
C GLN A 81 -17.17 33.57 0.95
N LYS A 82 -16.00 33.61 1.56
CA LYS A 82 -14.74 33.60 0.81
C LYS A 82 -14.37 32.20 0.37
N ARG A 83 -13.76 32.09 -0.81
CA ARG A 83 -13.26 30.84 -1.37
C ARG A 83 -11.77 30.73 -1.11
N ILE A 84 -11.37 29.59 -0.64
CA ILE A 84 -9.96 29.24 -0.48
C ILE A 84 -9.68 27.89 -1.16
N VAL A 85 -8.46 27.74 -1.65
CA VAL A 85 -7.96 26.46 -2.14
C VAL A 85 -7.11 25.84 -1.03
N VAL A 86 -7.46 24.64 -0.62
CA VAL A 86 -6.75 23.91 0.42
C VAL A 86 -5.96 22.79 -0.23
N ASP A 87 -4.70 22.72 0.11
CA ASP A 87 -3.77 21.67 -0.27
C ASP A 87 -3.40 20.88 1.00
N SER A 88 -3.45 19.56 0.93
CA SER A 88 -3.21 18.68 2.08
C SER A 88 -2.31 17.52 1.72
N ILE A 89 -1.38 17.19 2.61
CA ILE A 89 -0.50 16.01 2.47
C ILE A 89 -0.80 15.06 3.61
N VAL A 90 -1.14 13.83 3.25
CA VAL A 90 -1.44 12.75 4.20
C VAL A 90 -0.31 11.75 4.23
N ARG A 91 0.12 11.37 5.42
CA ARG A 91 1.08 10.28 5.61
C ARG A 91 0.39 9.10 6.25
N TYR A 92 0.56 7.92 5.65
CA TYR A 92 -0.03 6.70 6.16
C TYR A 92 0.95 5.53 6.07
N MET A 93 0.69 4.48 6.82
CA MET A 93 1.47 3.24 6.81
C MET A 93 0.54 2.04 6.90
N ILE A 94 0.82 1.01 6.13
CA ILE A 94 0.08 -0.25 6.16
C ILE A 94 0.66 -1.11 7.29
N LYS A 95 0.02 -1.13 8.46
CA LYS A 95 0.45 -1.93 9.61
C LYS A 95 0.05 -3.40 9.50
N ASP A 96 -1.15 -3.66 8.96
CA ASP A 96 -1.71 -5.01 8.83
C ASP A 96 -2.06 -5.26 7.36
N PRO A 97 -1.17 -5.95 6.62
CA PRO A 97 -1.40 -6.22 5.21
C PRO A 97 -2.60 -7.14 4.96
N LEU A 98 -2.94 -8.02 5.93
CA LEU A 98 -4.10 -8.90 5.79
C LEU A 98 -5.42 -8.12 5.79
N LYS A 99 -5.61 -7.24 6.76
CA LYS A 99 -6.79 -6.36 6.81
C LYS A 99 -6.84 -5.43 5.60
N PHE A 100 -5.68 -4.92 5.19
CA PHE A 100 -5.57 -4.10 4.00
C PHE A 100 -6.05 -4.86 2.75
N PHE A 101 -5.56 -6.07 2.54
CA PHE A 101 -5.98 -6.91 1.40
C PHE A 101 -7.48 -7.22 1.42
N GLN A 102 -8.04 -7.50 2.60
CA GLN A 102 -9.47 -7.80 2.74
C GLN A 102 -10.38 -6.60 2.47
N THR A 103 -9.91 -5.38 2.78
CA THR A 103 -10.73 -4.15 2.67
C THR A 103 -10.55 -3.43 1.34
N THR A 104 -9.33 -3.31 0.85
CA THR A 104 -9.01 -2.39 -0.25
C THR A 104 -8.26 -3.07 -1.39
N ARG A 105 -7.53 -4.14 -1.12
CA ARG A 105 -6.71 -4.97 -2.02
C ARG A 105 -5.54 -4.23 -2.67
N THR A 106 -5.72 -2.99 -3.11
CA THR A 106 -4.70 -2.21 -3.84
C THR A 106 -4.45 -0.86 -3.18
N GLU A 107 -3.22 -0.36 -3.27
CA GLU A 107 -2.84 0.98 -2.78
C GLU A 107 -3.60 2.09 -3.53
N LEU A 108 -3.87 1.89 -4.82
CA LEU A 108 -4.65 2.86 -5.61
C LEU A 108 -6.06 3.05 -5.04
N ALA A 109 -6.76 1.95 -4.74
CA ALA A 109 -8.10 2.01 -4.17
C ALA A 109 -8.11 2.58 -2.74
N LEU A 110 -7.02 2.37 -1.96
CA LEU A 110 -6.84 3.02 -0.67
C LEU A 110 -6.69 4.52 -0.84
N ASN A 111 -5.81 4.96 -1.74
CA ASN A 111 -5.52 6.36 -1.99
C ASN A 111 -6.79 7.12 -2.41
N ASP A 112 -7.59 6.57 -3.32
CA ASP A 112 -8.87 7.16 -3.72
C ASP A 112 -9.85 7.29 -2.54
N ARG A 113 -9.90 6.27 -1.68
CA ARG A 113 -10.77 6.27 -0.52
C ARG A 113 -10.32 7.27 0.54
N LEU A 114 -9.02 7.26 0.86
CA LEU A 114 -8.42 8.20 1.81
C LEU A 114 -8.54 9.64 1.32
N GLY A 115 -8.27 9.91 0.05
CA GLY A 115 -8.41 11.24 -0.53
C GLY A 115 -9.81 11.80 -0.36
N ARG A 116 -10.86 11.00 -0.65
CA ARG A 116 -12.25 11.42 -0.42
C ARG A 116 -12.57 11.70 1.05
N ILE A 117 -12.08 10.86 1.96
CA ILE A 117 -12.30 11.04 3.41
C ILE A 117 -11.62 12.32 3.90
N VAL A 118 -10.35 12.50 3.51
CA VAL A 118 -9.56 13.69 3.90
C VAL A 118 -10.22 14.96 3.37
N ASN A 119 -10.53 15.03 2.08
CA ASN A 119 -11.17 16.20 1.49
C ASN A 119 -12.51 16.50 2.13
N SER A 120 -13.33 15.48 2.42
CA SER A 120 -14.60 15.66 3.12
C SER A 120 -14.42 16.19 4.53
N SER A 121 -13.43 15.67 5.28
CA SER A 121 -13.15 16.11 6.64
C SER A 121 -12.60 17.54 6.68
N VAL A 122 -11.64 17.84 5.83
CA VAL A 122 -11.04 19.17 5.68
C VAL A 122 -12.10 20.22 5.34
N ARG A 123 -12.96 19.91 4.35
CA ARG A 123 -14.08 20.80 4.00
C ARG A 123 -15.03 21.01 5.17
N GLY A 124 -15.39 19.93 5.89
CA GLY A 124 -16.31 20.01 7.02
C GLY A 124 -15.79 20.83 8.19
N VAL A 125 -14.49 20.79 8.44
CA VAL A 125 -13.84 21.57 9.50
C VAL A 125 -13.65 23.02 9.05
N ILE A 126 -12.98 23.23 7.91
CA ILE A 126 -12.58 24.58 7.46
C ILE A 126 -13.79 25.47 7.14
N ALA A 127 -14.88 24.91 6.60
CA ALA A 127 -16.09 25.68 6.28
C ALA A 127 -16.75 26.33 7.50
N GLN A 128 -16.41 25.91 8.72
CA GLN A 128 -16.96 26.50 9.97
C GLN A 128 -16.22 27.75 10.43
N TYR A 129 -15.04 28.02 9.88
CA TYR A 129 -14.17 29.13 10.26
C TYR A 129 -14.29 30.32 9.30
N GLN A 130 -13.88 31.50 9.78
CA GLN A 130 -13.68 32.68 8.95
C GLN A 130 -12.22 32.79 8.51
N LEU A 131 -11.96 33.55 7.45
CA LEU A 131 -10.60 33.70 6.93
C LEU A 131 -9.65 34.32 8.01
N ASN A 132 -10.14 35.21 8.85
CA ASN A 132 -9.34 35.82 9.90
C ASN A 132 -8.92 34.78 10.97
N ASP A 133 -9.76 33.83 11.29
CA ASP A 133 -9.45 32.75 12.26
C ASP A 133 -8.31 31.84 11.72
N LEU A 134 -8.30 31.57 10.41
CA LEU A 134 -7.27 30.80 9.76
C LEU A 134 -5.92 31.52 9.59
N LEU A 135 -5.93 32.87 9.67
CA LEU A 135 -4.73 33.70 9.56
C LEU A 135 -4.22 34.17 10.94
N SER A 136 -4.95 33.91 12.02
CA SER A 136 -4.59 34.26 13.40
C SER A 136 -3.70 33.19 14.03
N ASP A 137 -3.17 33.49 15.24
CA ASP A 137 -2.37 32.57 16.06
C ASP A 137 -3.14 31.30 16.50
N ASP A 138 -4.46 31.27 16.36
CA ASP A 138 -5.30 30.12 16.61
C ASP A 138 -5.22 29.01 15.52
N ARG A 139 -4.48 29.27 14.45
CA ARG A 139 -4.30 28.33 13.34
C ARG A 139 -3.80 26.96 13.80
N ASP A 140 -2.88 26.92 14.75
CA ASP A 140 -2.29 25.68 15.26
C ASP A 140 -3.33 24.79 15.98
N ASN A 141 -4.34 25.39 16.62
CA ASN A 141 -5.44 24.70 17.27
C ASN A 141 -6.47 24.13 16.27
N ILE A 142 -6.57 24.75 15.08
CA ILE A 142 -7.51 24.33 14.02
C ILE A 142 -6.93 23.19 13.17
N MET A 143 -5.59 23.15 13.05
CA MET A 143 -4.88 22.19 12.20
C MET A 143 -4.30 20.98 12.95
N ALA A 144 -4.44 20.89 14.26
CA ALA A 144 -4.06 19.77 15.10
C ALA A 144 -5.15 18.69 15.10
#